data_b63ae4a9b1892a2003c270d2f70ff434
#
_entry.id   b63ae4a9b1892a2003c270d2f70ff434
#
_cell.length_a   1.000
_cell.length_b   1.000
_cell.length_c   1.000
_cell.angle_alpha   90.00
_cell.angle_beta   90.00
_cell.angle_gamma   90.00
#
_symmetry.space_group_name_H-M   'P 1'
#
loop_
_entity.id
_entity.type
_entity.pdbx_description
1 polymer ?
#
loop_
_entity_poly.entity_id
_entity_poly.type
_entity_poly.pdbx_seq_one_letter_code
_entity_poly.pdbx_strand_id
1 'polypeptide(L)' 'MIVKMIQNLENKMELQINSLETRIETMQERFNKDLEEIKKSQYIMNNAINEIKKHSGGNQQ' A
#
# COMPACT_ATOMS: atom_id res chain seq x y z
N MET A 1 -10.29 -39.82 19.35
CA MET A 1 -8.86 -39.48 19.21
C MET A 1 -8.55 -38.86 17.86
N ILE A 2 -8.96 -39.48 16.77
CA ILE A 2 -8.76 -38.88 15.44
C ILE A 2 -9.53 -37.56 15.33
N VAL A 3 -10.72 -37.49 15.87
CA VAL A 3 -11.57 -36.30 15.83
C VAL A 3 -10.89 -35.13 16.55
N LYS A 4 -10.26 -35.41 17.70
CA LYS A 4 -9.54 -34.35 18.44
C LYS A 4 -8.36 -33.84 17.65
N MET A 5 -7.63 -34.70 16.98
CA MET A 5 -6.49 -34.27 16.15
C MET A 5 -6.95 -33.40 15.01
N ILE A 6 -8.06 -33.75 14.38
CA ILE A 6 -8.62 -32.97 13.29
C ILE A 6 -9.07 -31.60 13.80
N GLN A 7 -9.72 -31.56 14.95
CA GLN A 7 -10.15 -30.31 15.55
C GLN A 7 -8.97 -29.41 15.90
N ASN A 8 -7.90 -30.00 16.43
CA ASN A 8 -6.70 -29.23 16.75
C ASN A 8 -6.06 -28.65 15.48
N LEU A 9 -6.02 -29.42 14.41
CA LEU A 9 -5.51 -28.95 13.12
C LEU A 9 -6.38 -27.83 12.59
N GLU A 10 -7.69 -27.98 12.64
CA GLU A 10 -8.61 -26.94 12.19
C GLU A 10 -8.41 -25.64 12.97
N ASN A 11 -8.27 -25.74 14.31
CA ASN A 11 -8.04 -24.56 15.13
C ASN A 11 -6.72 -23.89 14.77
N LYS A 12 -5.66 -24.66 14.54
CA LYS A 12 -4.38 -24.11 14.13
C LYS A 12 -4.49 -23.41 12.78
N MET A 13 -5.20 -24.01 11.85
CA MET A 13 -5.41 -23.44 10.53
C MET A 13 -6.19 -22.12 10.62
N GLU A 14 -7.22 -22.08 11.46
CA GLU A 14 -7.98 -20.85 11.67
C GLU A 14 -7.10 -19.74 12.21
N LEU A 15 -6.27 -20.06 13.20
CA LEU A 15 -5.34 -19.08 13.76
C LEU A 15 -4.36 -18.55 12.72
N GLN A 16 -3.87 -19.45 11.86
CA GLN A 16 -2.96 -19.07 10.79
C GLN A 16 -3.66 -18.18 9.77
N ILE A 17 -4.88 -18.54 9.39
CA ILE A 17 -5.66 -17.75 8.45
C ILE A 17 -5.94 -16.36 9.02
N ASN A 18 -6.34 -16.28 10.28
CA ASN A 18 -6.60 -15.00 10.93
C ASN A 18 -5.35 -14.14 10.99
N SER A 19 -4.20 -14.76 11.27
CA SER A 19 -2.93 -14.05 11.29
C SER A 19 -2.57 -13.51 9.91
N LEU A 20 -2.78 -14.32 8.87
CA LEU A 20 -2.54 -13.90 7.48
C LEU A 20 -3.46 -12.77 7.08
N GLU A 21 -4.73 -12.85 7.45
CA GLU A 21 -5.69 -11.78 7.16
C GLU A 21 -5.25 -10.46 7.79
N THR A 22 -4.81 -10.50 9.03
CA THR A 22 -4.31 -9.31 9.72
C THR A 22 -3.09 -8.73 9.01
N ARG A 23 -2.18 -9.60 8.57
CA ARG A 23 -1.00 -9.15 7.81
C ARG A 23 -1.40 -8.51 6.48
N ILE A 24 -2.35 -9.10 5.80
CA ILE A 24 -2.84 -8.56 4.54
C ILE A 24 -3.46 -7.18 4.76
N GLU A 25 -4.27 -7.03 5.78
CA GLU A 25 -4.87 -5.73 6.11
C GLU A 25 -3.80 -4.68 6.41
N THR A 26 -2.80 -5.05 7.19
CA THR A 26 -1.69 -4.15 7.52
C THR A 26 -0.92 -3.75 6.27
N MET A 27 -0.67 -4.70 5.38
CA MET A 27 0.01 -4.43 4.12
C MET A 27 -0.81 -3.52 3.22
N GLN A 28 -2.12 -3.72 3.17
CA GLN A 28 -3.00 -2.85 2.38
C GLN A 28 -3.00 -1.43 2.91
N GLU A 29 -3.02 -1.26 4.22
CA GLU A 29 -2.95 0.06 4.82
C GLU A 29 -1.64 0.76 4.49
N ARG A 30 -0.52 0.04 4.58
CA ARG A 30 0.79 0.58 4.21
C ARG A 30 0.83 0.95 2.75
N PHE A 31 0.32 0.08 1.90
CA PHE A 31 0.29 0.30 0.47
C PHE A 31 -0.50 1.56 0.14
N ASN A 32 -1.67 1.70 0.74
CA ASN A 32 -2.51 2.88 0.53
C ASN A 32 -1.82 4.16 1.00
N LYS A 33 -1.12 4.07 2.12
CA LYS A 33 -0.39 5.21 2.65
C LYS A 33 0.75 5.59 1.73
N ASP A 34 1.48 4.60 1.23
CA ASP A 34 2.57 4.83 0.29
C ASP A 34 2.06 5.43 -1.00
N LEU A 35 0.93 4.95 -1.51
CA LEU A 35 0.30 5.52 -2.69
C LEU A 35 -0.07 6.98 -2.49
N GLU A 36 -0.58 7.32 -1.33
CA GLU A 36 -0.92 8.70 -1.03
C GLU A 36 0.31 9.59 -1.01
N GLU A 37 1.39 9.10 -0.43
CA GLU A 37 2.65 9.83 -0.41
C GLU A 37 3.20 10.02 -1.81
N ILE A 38 3.11 8.98 -2.64
CA ILE A 38 3.54 9.06 -4.03
C ILE A 38 2.70 10.09 -4.78
N LYS A 39 1.40 10.10 -4.58
CA LYS A 39 0.52 11.08 -5.21
C LYS A 39 0.89 12.50 -4.82
N LYS A 40 1.18 12.71 -3.54
CA LYS A 40 1.62 14.02 -3.06
C LYS A 40 2.94 14.43 -3.70
N SER A 41 3.88 13.50 -3.77
CA SER A 41 5.17 13.77 -4.41
C SER A 41 4.99 14.10 -5.88
N GLN A 42 4.13 13.38 -6.58
CA GLN A 42 3.85 13.64 -7.97
C GLN A 42 3.22 15.01 -8.18
N TYR A 43 2.32 15.39 -7.29
CA TYR A 43 1.70 16.69 -7.35
C TYR A 43 2.73 17.81 -7.21
N ILE A 44 3.62 17.67 -6.24
CA ILE A 44 4.69 18.65 -6.02
C ILE A 44 5.62 18.70 -7.23
N MET A 45 6.00 17.54 -7.76
CA MET A 45 6.87 17.48 -8.93
C MET A 45 6.21 18.08 -10.15
N ASN A 46 4.94 17.81 -10.37
CA ASN A 46 4.21 18.37 -11.50
C ASN A 46 4.13 19.89 -11.39
N ASN A 47 3.92 20.41 -10.20
CA ASN A 47 3.92 21.86 -9.98
C ASN A 47 5.29 22.46 -10.27
N ALA A 48 6.35 21.80 -9.81
CA ALA A 48 7.71 22.25 -10.08
C ALA A 48 8.02 22.25 -11.56
N ILE A 49 7.62 21.19 -12.26
CA ILE A 49 7.80 21.09 -13.70
C ILE A 49 7.04 22.20 -14.43
N ASN A 50 5.81 22.47 -14.02
CA ASN A 50 5.02 23.53 -14.63
C ASN A 50 5.64 24.89 -14.41
N GLU A 51 6.22 25.14 -13.22
CA GLU A 51 6.94 26.40 -12.96
C GLU A 51 8.16 26.52 -13.86
N ILE A 52 8.91 25.44 -14.01
CA ILE A 52 10.06 25.43 -14.90
C ILE A 52 9.64 25.67 -16.34
N LYS A 53 8.58 25.04 -16.79
CA LYS A 53 8.05 25.22 -18.14
C LYS A 53 7.61 26.65 -18.37
N LYS A 54 6.98 27.27 -17.39
CA LYS A 54 6.55 28.66 -17.51
C LYS A 54 7.75 29.56 -17.76
N HIS A 55 8.82 29.38 -16.99
CA HIS A 55 10.00 30.21 -17.16
C HIS A 55 10.73 29.91 -18.46
N SER A 56 10.87 28.63 -18.79
CA SER A 56 11.52 28.23 -20.04
C SER A 56 10.68 28.57 -21.26
N GLY A 57 9.37 28.39 -21.15
CA GLY A 57 8.46 28.69 -22.25
C GLY A 57 8.47 30.15 -22.64
N GLY A 58 8.59 31.04 -21.64
CA GLY A 58 8.69 32.46 -21.90
C GLY A 58 9.97 32.82 -22.63
N ASN A 59 11.04 32.09 -22.38
CA ASN A 59 12.32 32.33 -23.02
C ASN A 59 12.44 31.78 -24.41
N GLN A 60 11.68 30.74 -24.70
CA GLN A 60 11.75 30.07 -25.99
C GLN A 60 10.91 30.73 -27.07
N GLN A 61 10.01 31.58 -26.64
CA GLN A 61 9.21 32.34 -27.59
C GLN A 61 9.89 33.67 -27.90
#